data_c433416eeaab62ca48d4ca918fd956c6
#
_entry.id   c433416eeaab62ca48d4ca918fd956c6
#
_cell.length_a   1.000
_cell.length_b   1.000
_cell.length_c   1.000
_cell.angle_alpha   90.00
_cell.angle_beta   90.00
_cell.angle_gamma   90.00
#
_symmetry.space_group_name_H-M   'P 1'
#
loop_
_entity.id
_entity.type
_entity.pdbx_description
1 polymer ?
#
loop_
_entity_poly.entity_id
_entity_poly.type
_entity_poly.pdbx_seq_one_letter_code
_entity_poly.pdbx_strand_id
1 'polypeptide(L)'
;MFFCLCLFSAAGCRGPVEIVAHRGASYDAPENTLASVLLGWKRGADVEVDVYLSKDGRIVCIHDATTKRTAGGVDLRVKDTDARELRKLDVGSFKSKDFAGEPIPFLEEILPTIPRGRKLYVEIKCGPEILPVLQPMLVQSGKLSQIVIIGFDLETVTASKKLIDVPTYWLKGTEKTKDTKEWIPHDPKLIQMAIDKGLDGLDVHYAGVTEEFAQAVKAAGQKLYVWTVNDPDEARRLVRLGVAGITTDRPDRLRAQLKTRTAIRQK
;
A
#
# COMPACT_ATOMS: atom_id res chain seq x y z
N MET A 1 -13.27 -44.03 33.14
CA MET A 1 -12.10 -43.16 32.90
C MET A 1 -12.47 -42.23 31.74
N PHE A 2 -13.06 -41.07 32.04
CA PHE A 2 -13.55 -40.10 31.04
C PHE A 2 -12.38 -39.14 30.71
N PHE A 3 -11.88 -39.20 29.48
CA PHE A 3 -10.93 -38.21 28.98
C PHE A 3 -11.69 -36.96 28.56
N CYS A 4 -11.58 -35.91 29.34
CA CYS A 4 -12.09 -34.60 29.02
C CYS A 4 -11.12 -33.91 28.03
N LEU A 5 -11.49 -33.87 26.76
CA LEU A 5 -10.75 -33.13 25.73
C LEU A 5 -11.01 -31.64 25.89
N CYS A 6 -10.14 -30.95 26.61
CA CYS A 6 -10.14 -29.48 26.66
C CYS A 6 -9.69 -28.94 25.29
N LEU A 7 -10.65 -28.50 24.47
CA LEU A 7 -10.41 -27.66 23.30
C LEU A 7 -9.91 -26.29 23.78
N PHE A 8 -8.60 -26.10 23.84
CA PHE A 8 -8.01 -24.78 23.97
C PHE A 8 -8.27 -24.03 22.66
N SER A 9 -9.28 -23.17 22.68
CA SER A 9 -9.42 -22.11 21.68
C SER A 9 -8.24 -21.16 21.83
N ALA A 10 -7.23 -21.31 20.98
CA ALA A 10 -6.15 -20.36 20.85
C ALA A 10 -6.73 -19.07 20.25
N ALA A 11 -7.24 -18.19 21.12
CA ALA A 11 -7.45 -16.79 20.78
C ALA A 11 -6.04 -16.21 20.53
N GLY A 12 -5.52 -16.35 19.31
CA GLY A 12 -4.24 -15.79 18.90
C GLY A 12 -4.27 -14.29 19.16
N CYS A 13 -3.37 -13.80 20.01
CA CYS A 13 -3.13 -12.37 20.19
C CYS A 13 -2.82 -11.77 18.81
N ARG A 14 -3.81 -11.10 18.21
CA ARG A 14 -3.61 -10.34 16.98
C ARG A 14 -2.68 -9.19 17.31
N GLY A 15 -1.55 -9.10 16.61
CA GLY A 15 -0.74 -7.88 16.64
C GLY A 15 -1.58 -6.65 16.25
N PRO A 16 -1.13 -5.45 16.60
CA PRO A 16 -1.81 -4.23 16.20
C PRO A 16 -1.89 -4.14 14.66
N VAL A 17 -3.03 -3.62 14.14
CA VAL A 17 -3.21 -3.38 12.71
C VAL A 17 -2.10 -2.45 12.19
N GLU A 18 -1.48 -2.81 11.08
CA GLU A 18 -0.48 -1.98 10.41
C GLU A 18 -1.16 -0.74 9.80
N ILE A 19 -0.57 0.43 9.97
CA ILE A 19 -1.04 1.69 9.35
C ILE A 19 -0.03 2.11 8.31
N VAL A 20 -0.48 2.16 7.07
CA VAL A 20 0.33 2.49 5.90
C VAL A 20 -0.08 3.88 5.39
N ALA A 21 0.89 4.78 5.26
CA ALA A 21 0.70 6.12 4.73
C ALA A 21 0.67 6.06 3.20
N HIS A 22 -0.50 6.30 2.59
CA HIS A 22 -0.77 6.25 1.17
C HIS A 22 0.00 7.34 0.42
N ARG A 23 0.92 6.96 -0.45
CA ARG A 23 1.83 7.88 -1.17
C ARG A 23 2.60 8.81 -0.22
N GLY A 24 3.00 8.26 0.95
CA GLY A 24 3.43 9.05 2.09
C GLY A 24 2.26 9.63 2.89
N ALA A 25 2.49 10.64 3.71
CA ALA A 25 1.43 11.36 4.42
C ALA A 25 0.72 12.35 3.47
N SER A 26 0.08 11.83 2.41
CA SER A 26 -0.38 12.59 1.24
C SER A 26 -1.49 13.60 1.51
N TYR A 27 -2.19 13.49 2.64
CA TYR A 27 -3.15 14.52 3.05
C TYR A 27 -2.47 15.84 3.38
N ASP A 28 -1.29 15.83 3.98
CA ASP A 28 -0.60 17.03 4.49
C ASP A 28 0.64 17.42 3.68
N ALA A 29 1.18 16.51 2.85
CA ALA A 29 2.33 16.75 1.97
C ALA A 29 2.04 16.24 0.55
N PRO A 30 2.76 16.71 -0.50
CA PRO A 30 2.51 16.28 -1.87
C PRO A 30 2.81 14.77 -2.02
N GLU A 31 1.85 14.04 -2.60
CA GLU A 31 1.92 12.59 -2.80
C GLU A 31 3.19 12.14 -3.53
N ASN A 32 3.71 10.95 -3.15
CA ASN A 32 4.88 10.33 -3.79
C ASN A 32 6.17 11.17 -3.79
N THR A 33 6.30 12.17 -2.91
CA THR A 33 7.52 12.97 -2.76
C THR A 33 8.32 12.57 -1.53
N LEU A 34 9.59 12.99 -1.46
CA LEU A 34 10.38 12.81 -0.23
C LEU A 34 9.73 13.50 0.97
N ALA A 35 9.11 14.66 0.77
CA ALA A 35 8.40 15.38 1.83
C ALA A 35 7.29 14.52 2.45
N SER A 36 6.42 13.89 1.64
CA SER A 36 5.33 13.04 2.15
C SER A 36 5.83 11.75 2.78
N VAL A 37 6.85 11.15 2.21
CA VAL A 37 7.48 9.92 2.71
C VAL A 37 8.10 10.16 4.10
N LEU A 38 8.94 11.18 4.23
CA LEU A 38 9.57 11.54 5.50
C LEU A 38 8.54 11.93 6.57
N LEU A 39 7.46 12.61 6.17
CA LEU A 39 6.36 12.92 7.07
C LEU A 39 5.64 11.64 7.53
N GLY A 40 5.42 10.66 6.64
CA GLY A 40 4.85 9.35 6.97
C GLY A 40 5.69 8.62 8.02
N TRP A 41 7.02 8.56 7.83
CA TRP A 41 7.94 8.00 8.82
C TRP A 41 7.88 8.73 10.15
N LYS A 42 7.93 10.07 10.14
CA LYS A 42 7.83 10.92 11.34
C LYS A 42 6.56 10.64 12.14
N ARG A 43 5.46 10.35 11.46
CA ARG A 43 4.18 9.96 12.07
C ARG A 43 4.14 8.50 12.52
N GLY A 44 5.25 7.77 12.36
CA GLY A 44 5.39 6.38 12.78
C GLY A 44 4.55 5.40 11.97
N ALA A 45 4.14 5.72 10.76
CA ALA A 45 3.47 4.81 9.83
C ALA A 45 4.49 4.01 9.01
N ASP A 46 4.07 2.88 8.45
CA ASP A 46 4.69 2.36 7.25
C ASP A 46 4.30 3.27 6.07
N VAL A 47 5.01 3.23 4.97
CA VAL A 47 4.75 4.13 3.85
C VAL A 47 4.55 3.33 2.57
N GLU A 48 3.64 3.79 1.75
CA GLU A 48 3.46 3.28 0.40
C GLU A 48 3.86 4.35 -0.62
N VAL A 49 4.43 3.91 -1.74
CA VAL A 49 4.76 4.74 -2.91
C VAL A 49 4.48 4.00 -4.21
N ASP A 50 3.97 4.73 -5.20
CA ASP A 50 3.73 4.24 -6.56
C ASP A 50 5.00 4.36 -7.41
N VAL A 51 5.35 3.34 -8.20
CA VAL A 51 6.54 3.39 -9.05
C VAL A 51 6.24 3.09 -10.50
N TYR A 52 6.92 3.85 -11.38
CA TYR A 52 6.99 3.63 -12.81
C TYR A 52 8.44 3.54 -13.29
N LEU A 53 8.62 2.91 -14.45
CA LEU A 53 9.88 2.92 -15.18
C LEU A 53 9.87 4.09 -16.19
N SER A 54 10.89 4.96 -16.15
CA SER A 54 11.10 6.02 -17.14
C SER A 54 11.65 5.45 -18.46
N LYS A 55 11.67 6.26 -19.52
CA LYS A 55 12.18 5.87 -20.83
C LYS A 55 13.64 5.37 -20.79
N ASP A 56 14.46 5.99 -19.97
CA ASP A 56 15.89 5.66 -19.79
C ASP A 56 16.14 4.63 -18.68
N GLY A 57 15.08 3.94 -18.20
CA GLY A 57 15.18 2.82 -17.26
C GLY A 57 15.40 3.21 -15.80
N ARG A 58 15.05 4.43 -15.38
CA ARG A 58 15.07 4.83 -13.95
C ARG A 58 13.71 4.59 -13.31
N ILE A 59 13.71 4.20 -12.04
CA ILE A 59 12.47 4.03 -11.27
C ILE A 59 12.11 5.35 -10.60
N VAL A 60 10.99 5.94 -11.02
CA VAL A 60 10.45 7.22 -10.51
C VAL A 60 9.19 6.98 -9.70
N CYS A 61 8.98 7.81 -8.66
CA CYS A 61 7.81 7.70 -7.79
C CYS A 61 6.73 8.70 -8.21
N ILE A 62 5.67 8.18 -8.82
CA ILE A 62 4.50 8.94 -9.29
C ILE A 62 3.31 8.00 -9.46
N HIS A 63 2.08 8.48 -9.16
CA HIS A 63 0.89 7.62 -9.26
C HIS A 63 0.37 7.45 -10.69
N ASP A 64 0.26 8.55 -11.44
CA ASP A 64 -0.34 8.52 -12.76
C ASP A 64 0.71 8.19 -13.84
N ALA A 65 0.28 7.59 -14.94
CA ALA A 65 1.16 7.34 -16.10
C ALA A 65 1.65 8.62 -16.78
N THR A 66 1.11 9.79 -16.39
CA THR A 66 1.51 11.12 -16.86
C THR A 66 1.67 12.09 -15.69
N THR A 67 2.41 13.16 -15.91
CA THR A 67 2.73 14.16 -14.89
C THR A 67 1.67 15.23 -14.69
N LYS A 68 0.63 15.26 -15.55
CA LYS A 68 -0.33 16.36 -15.70
C LYS A 68 -0.97 16.84 -14.41
N ARG A 69 -1.40 15.92 -13.56
CA ARG A 69 -2.17 16.24 -12.34
C ARG A 69 -1.32 16.90 -11.26
N THR A 70 -0.08 16.47 -11.12
CA THR A 70 0.81 16.92 -10.03
C THR A 70 1.85 17.93 -10.46
N ALA A 71 2.11 18.11 -11.77
CA ALA A 71 3.14 19.00 -12.30
C ALA A 71 2.55 20.27 -12.95
N GLY A 72 1.54 20.89 -12.34
CA GLY A 72 1.00 22.16 -12.80
C GLY A 72 0.41 22.15 -14.22
N GLY A 73 -0.04 20.98 -14.71
CA GLY A 73 -0.60 20.80 -16.06
C GLY A 73 0.41 20.39 -17.13
N VAL A 74 1.70 20.31 -16.82
CA VAL A 74 2.72 19.75 -17.72
C VAL A 74 2.42 18.26 -17.93
N ASP A 75 2.14 17.85 -19.16
CA ASP A 75 1.63 16.51 -19.50
C ASP A 75 2.71 15.68 -20.22
N LEU A 76 3.60 15.05 -19.45
CA LEU A 76 4.62 14.13 -19.95
C LEU A 76 4.24 12.70 -19.59
N ARG A 77 4.29 11.78 -20.56
CA ARG A 77 4.10 10.36 -20.29
C ARG A 77 5.39 9.77 -19.72
N VAL A 78 5.32 9.19 -18.53
CA VAL A 78 6.48 8.72 -17.76
C VAL A 78 7.34 7.75 -18.57
N LYS A 79 6.74 6.72 -19.18
CA LYS A 79 7.47 5.70 -19.96
C LYS A 79 8.15 6.22 -21.23
N ASP A 80 7.74 7.40 -21.73
CA ASP A 80 8.24 8.00 -22.98
C ASP A 80 9.21 9.19 -22.69
N THR A 81 9.46 9.49 -21.40
CA THR A 81 10.27 10.65 -20.96
C THR A 81 11.47 10.18 -20.14
N ASP A 82 12.63 10.76 -20.40
CA ASP A 82 13.83 10.47 -19.64
C ASP A 82 13.70 10.99 -18.19
N ALA A 83 14.20 10.22 -17.22
CA ALA A 83 14.08 10.53 -15.79
C ALA A 83 14.60 11.92 -15.43
N ARG A 84 15.65 12.40 -16.10
CA ARG A 84 16.20 13.73 -15.89
C ARG A 84 15.20 14.85 -16.24
N GLU A 85 14.37 14.66 -17.26
CA GLU A 85 13.33 15.63 -17.62
C GLU A 85 12.18 15.58 -16.62
N LEU A 86 11.75 14.38 -16.22
CA LEU A 86 10.74 14.21 -15.18
C LEU A 86 11.15 14.89 -13.87
N ARG A 87 12.44 14.81 -13.52
CA ARG A 87 13.01 15.38 -12.31
C ARG A 87 12.99 16.92 -12.24
N LYS A 88 12.91 17.61 -13.39
CA LYS A 88 12.82 19.08 -13.44
C LYS A 88 11.45 19.63 -13.06
N LEU A 89 10.42 18.77 -13.01
CA LEU A 89 9.07 19.17 -12.74
C LEU A 89 8.86 19.45 -11.25
N ASP A 90 8.12 20.51 -10.97
CA ASP A 90 7.62 20.82 -9.63
C ASP A 90 6.32 20.02 -9.40
N VAL A 91 6.40 19.00 -8.55
CA VAL A 91 5.27 18.20 -8.11
C VAL A 91 4.91 18.45 -6.64
N GLY A 92 5.29 19.60 -6.12
CA GLY A 92 4.93 20.05 -4.78
C GLY A 92 3.92 21.19 -4.75
N SER A 93 4.06 22.16 -5.65
CA SER A 93 3.23 23.37 -5.69
C SER A 93 1.74 23.09 -5.87
N PHE A 94 1.34 21.97 -6.49
CA PHE A 94 -0.08 21.61 -6.61
C PHE A 94 -0.73 21.36 -5.24
N LYS A 95 0.06 20.97 -4.24
CA LYS A 95 -0.39 20.72 -2.87
C LYS A 95 -0.43 21.99 -2.04
N SER A 96 0.69 22.72 -2.01
CA SER A 96 0.84 24.02 -1.32
C SER A 96 2.11 24.71 -1.83
N LYS A 97 2.12 26.03 -1.77
CA LYS A 97 3.32 26.84 -2.07
C LYS A 97 4.51 26.52 -1.16
N ASP A 98 4.26 25.99 0.04
CA ASP A 98 5.30 25.57 0.97
C ASP A 98 6.14 24.40 0.45
N PHE A 99 5.61 23.68 -0.55
CA PHE A 99 6.30 22.56 -1.22
C PHE A 99 6.77 22.92 -2.64
N ALA A 100 6.83 24.22 -2.97
CA ALA A 100 7.28 24.63 -4.29
C ALA A 100 8.69 24.12 -4.59
N GLY A 101 8.87 23.55 -5.79
CA GLY A 101 10.15 22.98 -6.23
C GLY A 101 10.41 21.55 -5.77
N GLU A 102 9.45 20.89 -5.10
CA GLU A 102 9.58 19.46 -4.77
C GLU A 102 9.57 18.65 -6.06
N PRO A 103 10.63 17.87 -6.36
CA PRO A 103 10.73 17.11 -7.59
C PRO A 103 10.10 15.72 -7.47
N ILE A 104 9.85 15.06 -8.61
CA ILE A 104 9.54 13.61 -8.63
C ILE A 104 10.77 12.85 -8.11
N PRO A 105 10.69 12.10 -7.00
CA PRO A 105 11.85 11.37 -6.49
C PRO A 105 12.10 10.09 -7.27
N PHE A 106 13.34 9.62 -7.24
CA PHE A 106 13.70 8.26 -7.62
C PHE A 106 13.49 7.32 -6.43
N LEU A 107 13.14 6.06 -6.68
CA LEU A 107 12.97 5.07 -5.61
C LEU A 107 14.26 4.91 -4.78
N GLU A 108 15.42 4.98 -5.41
CA GLU A 108 16.73 4.90 -4.76
C GLU A 108 17.01 6.03 -3.75
N GLU A 109 16.28 7.15 -3.83
CA GLU A 109 16.37 8.23 -2.83
C GLU A 109 15.48 7.96 -1.63
N ILE A 110 14.41 7.19 -1.81
CA ILE A 110 13.46 6.81 -0.75
C ILE A 110 14.01 5.65 0.09
N LEU A 111 14.61 4.64 -0.54
CA LEU A 111 15.08 3.43 0.13
C LEU A 111 15.97 3.69 1.37
N PRO A 112 16.98 4.62 1.33
CA PRO A 112 17.81 4.92 2.49
C PRO A 112 17.05 5.55 3.65
N THR A 113 15.89 6.17 3.39
CA THR A 113 15.10 6.87 4.40
C THR A 113 14.27 5.93 5.29
N ILE A 114 14.13 4.65 4.91
CA ILE A 114 13.30 3.68 5.65
C ILE A 114 13.87 3.47 7.06
N PRO A 115 13.15 3.85 8.12
CA PRO A 115 13.63 3.69 9.49
C PRO A 115 13.59 2.21 9.91
N ARG A 116 14.42 1.86 10.89
CA ARG A 116 14.37 0.51 11.48
C ARG A 116 12.96 0.20 12.02
N GLY A 117 12.44 -0.99 11.67
CA GLY A 117 11.12 -1.45 12.12
C GLY A 117 9.94 -0.84 11.35
N ARG A 118 10.21 -0.15 10.23
CA ARG A 118 9.19 0.31 9.28
C ARG A 118 9.30 -0.42 7.97
N LYS A 119 8.20 -0.44 7.20
CA LYS A 119 8.13 -1.06 5.88
C LYS A 119 7.80 -0.02 4.82
N LEU A 120 8.40 -0.19 3.64
CA LEU A 120 8.02 0.51 2.43
C LEU A 120 7.19 -0.45 1.56
N TYR A 121 5.98 -0.05 1.25
CA TYR A 121 5.11 -0.70 0.27
C TYR A 121 5.39 -0.06 -1.09
N VAL A 122 5.84 -0.85 -2.04
CA VAL A 122 6.17 -0.40 -3.40
C VAL A 122 5.07 -0.89 -4.33
N GLU A 123 4.20 0.03 -4.79
CA GLU A 123 3.18 -0.28 -5.78
C GLU A 123 3.75 -0.20 -7.19
N ILE A 124 3.80 -1.34 -7.88
CA ILE A 124 4.22 -1.39 -9.29
C ILE A 124 3.04 -0.98 -10.17
N LYS A 125 3.16 0.18 -10.83
CA LYS A 125 2.12 0.75 -11.71
C LYS A 125 2.29 0.39 -13.19
N CYS A 126 3.46 -0.10 -13.57
CA CYS A 126 3.77 -0.59 -14.93
C CYS A 126 3.85 -2.13 -14.95
N GLY A 127 4.20 -2.70 -16.09
CA GLY A 127 4.32 -4.14 -16.26
C GLY A 127 5.63 -4.72 -15.69
N PRO A 128 5.89 -6.01 -15.99
CA PRO A 128 7.06 -6.73 -15.45
C PRO A 128 8.40 -6.21 -15.98
N GLU A 129 8.42 -5.33 -16.96
CA GLU A 129 9.62 -4.69 -17.50
C GLU A 129 10.41 -3.88 -16.46
N ILE A 130 9.81 -3.51 -15.35
CA ILE A 130 10.48 -2.83 -14.23
C ILE A 130 11.37 -3.78 -13.42
N LEU A 131 11.05 -5.08 -13.39
CA LEU A 131 11.66 -6.04 -12.46
C LEU A 131 13.17 -6.22 -12.62
N PRO A 132 13.75 -6.21 -13.86
CA PRO A 132 15.22 -6.27 -14.03
C PRO A 132 15.97 -5.12 -13.40
N VAL A 133 15.31 -3.97 -13.19
CA VAL A 133 15.90 -2.79 -12.53
C VAL A 133 15.55 -2.78 -11.04
N LEU A 134 14.31 -3.11 -10.69
CA LEU A 134 13.80 -3.06 -9.32
C LEU A 134 14.50 -4.08 -8.41
N GLN A 135 14.62 -5.34 -8.85
CA GLN A 135 15.19 -6.41 -8.04
C GLN A 135 16.62 -6.11 -7.57
N PRO A 136 17.60 -5.78 -8.44
CA PRO A 136 18.95 -5.48 -7.98
C PRO A 136 19.01 -4.22 -7.12
N MET A 137 18.19 -3.20 -7.40
CA MET A 137 18.09 -1.98 -6.58
C MET A 137 17.66 -2.31 -5.14
N LEU A 138 16.61 -3.12 -4.97
CA LEU A 138 16.11 -3.53 -3.65
C LEU A 138 17.14 -4.37 -2.89
N VAL A 139 17.82 -5.30 -3.55
CA VAL A 139 18.87 -6.11 -2.94
C VAL A 139 20.04 -5.25 -2.49
N GLN A 140 20.55 -4.36 -3.35
CA GLN A 140 21.67 -3.46 -3.04
C GLN A 140 21.37 -2.44 -1.96
N SER A 141 20.09 -2.10 -1.76
CA SER A 141 19.68 -1.17 -0.69
C SER A 141 19.96 -1.68 0.73
N GLY A 142 20.11 -3.01 0.91
CA GLY A 142 20.20 -3.65 2.22
C GLY A 142 18.90 -3.57 3.04
N LYS A 143 17.78 -3.17 2.41
CA LYS A 143 16.48 -2.96 3.05
C LYS A 143 15.44 -4.03 2.70
N LEU A 144 15.83 -5.11 2.05
CA LEU A 144 14.89 -6.10 1.50
C LEU A 144 13.86 -6.61 2.53
N SER A 145 14.27 -6.83 3.78
CA SER A 145 13.38 -7.25 4.87
C SER A 145 12.34 -6.20 5.30
N GLN A 146 12.47 -4.96 4.80
CA GLN A 146 11.56 -3.84 5.07
C GLN A 146 10.71 -3.49 3.83
N ILE A 147 10.79 -4.27 2.76
CA ILE A 147 10.04 -4.06 1.52
C ILE A 147 8.80 -4.95 1.48
N VAL A 148 7.74 -4.40 0.93
CA VAL A 148 6.51 -5.11 0.53
C VAL A 148 6.21 -4.69 -0.90
N ILE A 149 5.90 -5.63 -1.78
CA ILE A 149 5.46 -5.34 -3.15
C ILE A 149 3.95 -5.44 -3.23
N ILE A 150 3.33 -4.48 -3.90
CA ILE A 150 1.90 -4.48 -4.23
C ILE A 150 1.69 -4.08 -5.69
N GLY A 151 0.57 -4.45 -6.28
CA GLY A 151 0.22 -4.05 -7.65
C GLY A 151 -1.10 -4.65 -8.12
N PHE A 152 -1.72 -3.99 -9.10
CA PHE A 152 -3.01 -4.43 -9.69
C PHE A 152 -2.85 -5.53 -10.72
N ASP A 153 -1.75 -5.52 -11.46
CA ASP A 153 -1.48 -6.54 -12.49
C ASP A 153 -1.01 -7.83 -11.84
N LEU A 154 -1.84 -8.88 -11.94
CA LEU A 154 -1.58 -10.19 -11.36
C LEU A 154 -0.30 -10.85 -11.92
N GLU A 155 -0.02 -10.65 -13.21
CA GLU A 155 1.18 -11.23 -13.84
C GLU A 155 2.44 -10.56 -13.30
N THR A 156 2.43 -9.24 -13.18
CA THR A 156 3.56 -8.46 -12.65
C THR A 156 3.85 -8.81 -11.19
N VAL A 157 2.83 -8.85 -10.31
CA VAL A 157 3.07 -9.22 -8.89
C VAL A 157 3.47 -10.68 -8.73
N THR A 158 2.96 -11.58 -9.60
CA THR A 158 3.39 -12.98 -9.62
C THR A 158 4.85 -13.12 -10.05
N ALA A 159 5.26 -12.40 -11.10
CA ALA A 159 6.65 -12.37 -11.55
C ALA A 159 7.57 -11.76 -10.48
N SER A 160 7.14 -10.68 -9.84
CA SER A 160 7.85 -10.06 -8.72
C SER A 160 8.05 -11.04 -7.57
N LYS A 161 7.00 -11.75 -7.13
CA LYS A 161 7.07 -12.74 -6.05
C LYS A 161 8.06 -13.86 -6.31
N LYS A 162 8.17 -14.30 -7.57
CA LYS A 162 9.15 -15.33 -7.97
C LYS A 162 10.58 -14.84 -7.98
N LEU A 163 10.79 -13.55 -8.25
CA LEU A 163 12.12 -12.96 -8.42
C LEU A 163 12.65 -12.31 -7.14
N ILE A 164 11.77 -11.79 -6.30
CA ILE A 164 12.12 -11.02 -5.11
C ILE A 164 11.44 -11.67 -3.89
N ASP A 165 12.24 -12.16 -2.96
CA ASP A 165 11.74 -12.84 -1.74
C ASP A 165 11.28 -11.79 -0.69
N VAL A 166 10.13 -11.19 -0.95
CA VAL A 166 9.46 -10.24 -0.04
C VAL A 166 7.96 -10.52 -0.01
N PRO A 167 7.24 -10.07 1.04
CA PRO A 167 5.78 -10.12 1.04
C PRO A 167 5.21 -9.39 -0.17
N THR A 168 4.29 -10.06 -0.87
CA THR A 168 3.70 -9.53 -2.11
C THR A 168 2.18 -9.70 -2.08
N TYR A 169 1.43 -8.60 -2.24
CA TYR A 169 -0.03 -8.61 -2.21
C TYR A 169 -0.62 -8.11 -3.54
N TRP A 170 -1.73 -8.74 -3.93
CA TRP A 170 -2.46 -8.36 -5.13
C TRP A 170 -3.52 -7.30 -4.82
N LEU A 171 -3.43 -6.14 -5.48
CA LEU A 171 -4.39 -5.06 -5.38
C LEU A 171 -5.66 -5.35 -6.18
N LYS A 172 -6.82 -5.14 -5.55
CA LYS A 172 -8.12 -5.23 -6.22
C LYS A 172 -9.06 -4.09 -5.85
N GLY A 173 -9.54 -3.40 -6.88
CA GLY A 173 -10.64 -2.45 -6.76
C GLY A 173 -11.99 -3.12 -6.64
N THR A 174 -13.02 -2.32 -6.37
CA THR A 174 -14.42 -2.66 -6.54
C THR A 174 -15.17 -1.48 -7.14
N GLU A 175 -16.36 -1.73 -7.64
CA GLU A 175 -17.23 -0.75 -8.26
C GLU A 175 -18.60 -0.72 -7.57
N LYS A 176 -19.37 0.33 -7.84
CA LYS A 176 -20.77 0.36 -7.42
C LYS A 176 -21.66 -0.24 -8.51
N THR A 177 -22.73 -0.92 -8.07
CA THR A 177 -23.79 -1.33 -8.98
C THR A 177 -24.37 -0.13 -9.72
N LYS A 178 -24.80 -0.33 -10.97
CA LYS A 178 -25.37 0.78 -11.77
C LYS A 178 -26.68 1.28 -11.21
N ASP A 179 -27.48 0.38 -10.69
CA ASP A 179 -28.85 0.68 -10.25
C ASP A 179 -28.92 1.18 -8.81
N THR A 180 -28.44 0.40 -7.84
CA THR A 180 -28.58 0.72 -6.40
C THR A 180 -27.45 1.62 -5.86
N LYS A 181 -26.37 1.79 -6.64
CA LYS A 181 -25.14 2.49 -6.20
C LYS A 181 -24.46 1.86 -4.98
N GLU A 182 -24.79 0.62 -4.66
CA GLU A 182 -24.13 -0.15 -3.62
C GLU A 182 -22.80 -0.71 -4.09
N TRP A 183 -21.83 -0.82 -3.19
CA TRP A 183 -20.54 -1.41 -3.51
C TRP A 183 -20.66 -2.91 -3.75
N ILE A 184 -20.04 -3.37 -4.83
CA ILE A 184 -20.01 -4.79 -5.17
C ILE A 184 -19.02 -5.49 -4.22
N PRO A 185 -19.43 -6.53 -3.49
CA PRO A 185 -18.52 -7.32 -2.65
C PRO A 185 -17.41 -7.96 -3.48
N HIS A 186 -16.22 -8.13 -2.88
CA HIS A 186 -15.13 -8.84 -3.53
C HIS A 186 -15.50 -10.31 -3.74
N ASP A 187 -15.18 -10.83 -4.94
CA ASP A 187 -15.38 -12.24 -5.28
C ASP A 187 -14.41 -13.13 -4.46
N PRO A 188 -14.90 -14.13 -3.70
CA PRO A 188 -14.04 -15.06 -2.97
C PRO A 188 -13.04 -15.84 -3.84
N LYS A 189 -13.27 -15.95 -5.16
CA LYS A 189 -12.33 -16.55 -6.11
C LYS A 189 -10.95 -15.87 -6.11
N LEU A 190 -10.90 -14.57 -5.77
CA LEU A 190 -9.65 -13.82 -5.66
C LEU A 190 -8.68 -14.49 -4.68
N ILE A 191 -9.19 -15.13 -3.63
CA ILE A 191 -8.39 -15.81 -2.59
C ILE A 191 -7.63 -16.97 -3.21
N GLN A 192 -8.34 -17.86 -3.91
CA GLN A 192 -7.71 -19.01 -4.56
C GLN A 192 -6.73 -18.58 -5.64
N MET A 193 -7.08 -17.55 -6.44
CA MET A 193 -6.19 -16.99 -7.46
C MET A 193 -4.87 -16.47 -6.85
N ALA A 194 -4.93 -15.79 -5.71
CA ALA A 194 -3.73 -15.32 -5.02
C ALA A 194 -2.86 -16.49 -4.51
N ILE A 195 -3.49 -17.52 -3.94
CA ILE A 195 -2.81 -18.74 -3.47
C ILE A 195 -2.12 -19.48 -4.62
N ASP A 196 -2.82 -19.68 -5.74
CA ASP A 196 -2.30 -20.38 -6.93
C ASP A 196 -1.07 -19.67 -7.53
N LYS A 197 -0.97 -18.36 -7.33
CA LYS A 197 0.17 -17.52 -7.75
C LYS A 197 1.27 -17.40 -6.68
N GLY A 198 1.08 -18.02 -5.51
CA GLY A 198 2.05 -17.98 -4.40
C GLY A 198 2.15 -16.62 -3.71
N LEU A 199 1.12 -15.78 -3.80
CA LEU A 199 1.09 -14.46 -3.17
C LEU A 199 0.78 -14.59 -1.67
N ASP A 200 1.20 -13.61 -0.88
CA ASP A 200 1.05 -13.61 0.58
C ASP A 200 -0.33 -13.11 1.05
N GLY A 201 -1.17 -12.63 0.13
CA GLY A 201 -2.52 -12.17 0.39
C GLY A 201 -3.05 -11.16 -0.62
N LEU A 202 -4.06 -10.45 -0.16
CA LEU A 202 -4.80 -9.47 -0.94
C LEU A 202 -4.71 -8.10 -0.28
N ASP A 203 -4.65 -7.04 -1.09
CA ASP A 203 -4.80 -5.65 -0.68
C ASP A 203 -5.94 -5.02 -1.49
N VAL A 204 -7.12 -4.84 -0.88
CA VAL A 204 -8.34 -4.59 -1.63
C VAL A 204 -9.02 -3.28 -1.24
N HIS A 205 -9.81 -2.71 -2.15
CA HIS A 205 -10.64 -1.56 -1.84
C HIS A 205 -11.62 -1.90 -0.71
N TYR A 206 -11.57 -1.16 0.37
CA TYR A 206 -12.26 -1.46 1.64
C TYR A 206 -13.77 -1.66 1.52
N ALA A 207 -14.42 -0.94 0.60
CA ALA A 207 -15.88 -0.92 0.50
C ALA A 207 -16.48 -2.25 -0.02
N GLY A 208 -15.68 -3.09 -0.68
CA GLY A 208 -16.08 -4.44 -1.10
C GLY A 208 -15.81 -5.52 -0.05
N VAL A 209 -15.28 -5.16 1.13
CA VAL A 209 -14.96 -6.13 2.19
C VAL A 209 -16.19 -6.42 3.04
N THR A 210 -16.72 -7.63 2.90
CA THR A 210 -17.75 -8.20 3.79
C THR A 210 -17.11 -9.01 4.92
N GLU A 211 -17.91 -9.38 5.91
CA GLU A 211 -17.46 -10.25 6.99
C GLU A 211 -17.09 -11.64 6.46
N GLU A 212 -17.91 -12.18 5.56
CA GLU A 212 -17.68 -13.49 4.93
C GLU A 212 -16.39 -13.49 4.12
N PHE A 213 -16.11 -12.43 3.35
CA PHE A 213 -14.88 -12.32 2.60
C PHE A 213 -13.64 -12.28 3.51
N ALA A 214 -13.69 -11.45 4.56
CA ALA A 214 -12.59 -11.33 5.52
C ALA A 214 -12.34 -12.66 6.27
N GLN A 215 -13.40 -13.37 6.65
CA GLN A 215 -13.29 -14.69 7.27
C GLN A 215 -12.71 -15.73 6.31
N ALA A 216 -13.10 -15.72 5.03
CA ALA A 216 -12.58 -16.62 4.01
C ALA A 216 -11.08 -16.39 3.75
N VAL A 217 -10.64 -15.12 3.64
CA VAL A 217 -9.21 -14.78 3.50
C VAL A 217 -8.41 -15.31 4.70
N LYS A 218 -8.92 -15.11 5.91
CA LYS A 218 -8.29 -15.59 7.14
C LYS A 218 -8.24 -17.13 7.20
N ALA A 219 -9.33 -17.80 6.85
CA ALA A 219 -9.39 -19.27 6.84
C ALA A 219 -8.40 -19.89 5.86
N ALA A 220 -8.13 -19.19 4.75
CA ALA A 220 -7.14 -19.57 3.75
C ALA A 220 -5.68 -19.28 4.17
N GLY A 221 -5.46 -18.73 5.37
CA GLY A 221 -4.11 -18.37 5.85
C GLY A 221 -3.51 -17.13 5.16
N GLN A 222 -4.32 -16.42 4.38
CA GLN A 222 -3.88 -15.25 3.62
C GLN A 222 -4.00 -13.97 4.46
N LYS A 223 -3.18 -12.96 4.17
CA LYS A 223 -3.32 -11.63 4.77
C LYS A 223 -4.26 -10.75 3.94
N LEU A 224 -5.05 -9.92 4.64
CA LEU A 224 -5.95 -8.95 4.04
C LEU A 224 -5.52 -7.55 4.44
N TYR A 225 -5.12 -6.75 3.46
CA TYR A 225 -4.89 -5.31 3.57
C TYR A 225 -6.02 -4.57 2.87
N VAL A 226 -6.22 -3.30 3.22
CA VAL A 226 -7.30 -2.49 2.63
C VAL A 226 -6.87 -1.05 2.38
N TRP A 227 -7.39 -0.44 1.29
CA TRP A 227 -7.12 0.93 0.85
C TRP A 227 -8.37 1.62 0.28
N THR A 228 -8.47 2.95 0.18
CA THR A 228 -7.82 3.94 1.02
C THR A 228 -8.81 4.36 2.08
N VAL A 229 -8.54 4.10 3.34
CA VAL A 229 -9.50 4.29 4.43
C VAL A 229 -9.14 5.54 5.24
N ASN A 230 -9.94 6.59 5.09
CA ASN A 230 -9.78 7.85 5.81
C ASN A 230 -10.82 8.06 6.90
N ASP A 231 -11.91 7.27 6.88
CA ASP A 231 -12.97 7.31 7.88
C ASP A 231 -12.63 6.39 9.07
N PRO A 232 -12.61 6.91 10.32
CA PRO A 232 -12.24 6.11 11.47
C PRO A 232 -13.28 5.07 11.90
N ASP A 233 -14.57 5.28 11.60
CA ASP A 233 -15.61 4.28 11.92
C ASP A 233 -15.48 3.09 10.98
N GLU A 234 -15.22 3.36 9.71
CA GLU A 234 -14.91 2.35 8.73
C GLU A 234 -13.61 1.58 9.07
N ALA A 235 -12.56 2.28 9.45
CA ALA A 235 -11.34 1.64 9.92
C ALA A 235 -11.60 0.72 11.14
N ARG A 236 -12.43 1.14 12.08
CA ARG A 236 -12.83 0.31 13.23
C ARG A 236 -13.62 -0.93 12.80
N ARG A 237 -14.50 -0.81 11.81
CA ARG A 237 -15.20 -1.96 11.22
C ARG A 237 -14.20 -2.98 10.67
N LEU A 238 -13.28 -2.54 9.84
CA LEU A 238 -12.25 -3.38 9.20
C LEU A 238 -11.31 -4.03 10.21
N VAL A 239 -10.89 -3.30 11.23
CA VAL A 239 -10.09 -3.87 12.34
C VAL A 239 -10.84 -5.00 13.06
N ARG A 240 -12.14 -4.85 13.31
CA ARG A 240 -12.96 -5.94 13.89
C ARG A 240 -13.03 -7.16 12.98
N LEU A 241 -13.09 -6.96 11.66
CA LEU A 241 -13.04 -8.04 10.67
C LEU A 241 -11.66 -8.72 10.62
N GLY A 242 -10.63 -8.07 11.17
CA GLY A 242 -9.31 -8.65 11.32
C GLY A 242 -8.39 -8.45 10.13
N VAL A 243 -8.52 -7.32 9.43
CA VAL A 243 -7.53 -6.90 8.42
C VAL A 243 -6.14 -6.77 9.03
N ALA A 244 -5.12 -7.10 8.28
CA ALA A 244 -3.72 -7.03 8.70
C ALA A 244 -3.20 -5.58 8.70
N GLY A 245 -3.64 -4.77 7.73
CA GLY A 245 -3.23 -3.38 7.62
C GLY A 245 -4.24 -2.52 6.88
N ILE A 246 -4.09 -1.21 7.08
CA ILE A 246 -4.95 -0.17 6.50
C ILE A 246 -4.08 0.91 5.89
N THR A 247 -4.24 1.14 4.59
CA THR A 247 -3.65 2.25 3.85
C THR A 247 -4.55 3.48 3.95
N THR A 248 -3.98 4.64 4.33
CA THR A 248 -4.70 5.88 4.60
C THR A 248 -3.88 7.12 4.23
N ASP A 249 -4.54 8.19 3.80
CA ASP A 249 -3.90 9.49 3.56
C ASP A 249 -3.53 10.23 4.87
N ARG A 250 -4.13 9.82 6.02
CA ARG A 250 -4.04 10.51 7.32
C ARG A 250 -3.58 9.57 8.44
N PRO A 251 -2.34 9.05 8.38
CA PRO A 251 -1.89 7.93 9.23
C PRO A 251 -1.89 8.24 10.73
N ASP A 252 -1.50 9.44 11.15
CA ASP A 252 -1.51 9.87 12.54
C ASP A 252 -2.92 10.03 13.11
N ARG A 253 -3.82 10.68 12.34
CA ARG A 253 -5.22 10.86 12.73
C ARG A 253 -5.91 9.50 12.89
N LEU A 254 -5.75 8.61 11.91
CA LEU A 254 -6.38 7.29 11.97
C LEU A 254 -5.88 6.51 13.18
N ARG A 255 -4.57 6.48 13.41
CA ARG A 255 -3.97 5.79 14.57
C ARG A 255 -4.46 6.35 15.89
N ALA A 256 -4.52 7.66 16.07
CA ALA A 256 -4.99 8.29 17.30
C ALA A 256 -6.44 7.86 17.60
N GLN A 257 -7.30 7.87 16.60
CA GLN A 257 -8.72 7.53 16.77
C GLN A 257 -8.99 6.03 16.97
N LEU A 258 -8.13 5.15 16.46
CA LEU A 258 -8.21 3.72 16.75
C LEU A 258 -7.80 3.42 18.21
N LYS A 259 -6.84 4.17 18.78
CA LYS A 259 -6.40 4.00 20.19
C LYS A 259 -7.41 4.51 21.22
N THR A 260 -8.12 5.60 20.96
CA THR A 260 -8.95 6.31 21.95
C THR A 260 -10.12 5.45 22.49
N ARG A 261 -10.69 4.54 21.71
CA ARG A 261 -11.81 3.67 22.15
C ARG A 261 -11.37 2.38 22.87
N THR A 262 -10.14 1.94 22.70
CA THR A 262 -9.63 0.78 23.47
C THR A 262 -9.54 1.12 24.97
N ALA A 263 -9.21 2.38 25.31
CA ALA A 263 -9.11 2.86 26.68
C ALA A 263 -10.48 3.02 27.39
N ILE A 264 -11.59 3.24 26.63
CA ILE A 264 -12.94 3.43 27.22
C ILE A 264 -13.60 2.09 27.54
N ARG A 265 -13.19 0.97 26.94
CA ARG A 265 -13.73 -0.38 27.23
C ARG A 265 -13.03 -1.06 28.41
N GLN A 266 -11.96 -0.48 28.98
CA GLN A 266 -11.22 -1.00 30.12
C GLN A 266 -11.55 -0.25 31.43
N LYS A 267 -12.48 0.69 31.43
CA LYS A 267 -13.09 1.31 32.60
C LYS A 267 -14.53 0.85 32.72
#